data_978ba25135399c5a1bdedadfb19d20af
#
_entry.id   978ba25135399c5a1bdedadfb19d20af
#
_cell.length_a   1.000
_cell.length_b   1.000
_cell.length_c   1.000
_cell.angle_alpha   90.00
_cell.angle_beta   90.00
_cell.angle_gamma   90.00
#
_symmetry.space_group_name_H-M   'P 1'
#
loop_
_entity.id
_entity.type
_entity.pdbx_description
1 polymer ?
#
loop_
_entity_poly.entity_id
_entity_poly.type
_entity_poly.pdbx_seq_one_letter_code
_entity_poly.pdbx_strand_id
1 'polypeptide(L)'
;LLVFALVNRPYILDLMPHKSVVQHFIKAGFDVFMVDWGTPTDADRHRTLEHYIERYMHNIVNHICDYTERDQISLLGYCMGGTMSAMYASFHQELIRNFILLAAPVDWFVRSSVLATWFAEKWFDVDKMIDVFGNAPPQWLQGSFAMLKPMSNYVEKYYGFYDKMTDEKFVEEFFAMETWVNDNIPVAGETFRQFVKDCFQRNLLVQGKMRLGTKRIDLKSITCPLLNLTASGDHLVPFGQSSPFNDLVGSTDRKSITFPAGHIGLSVGSKAQKELWPAVCQWLAERSN
;
A
#
# COMPACT_ATOMS: atom_id res chain seq x y z
N LEU A 1 1.19 -13.33 -2.24
CA LEU A 1 0.73 -12.62 -1.03
C LEU A 1 0.45 -11.16 -1.36
N LEU A 2 -0.75 -10.67 -1.01
CA LEU A 2 -1.16 -9.28 -1.13
C LEU A 2 -1.04 -8.58 0.22
N VAL A 3 -0.26 -7.50 0.29
CA VAL A 3 -0.02 -6.71 1.51
C VAL A 3 -0.57 -5.31 1.31
N PHE A 4 -1.62 -4.98 2.05
CA PHE A 4 -2.26 -3.67 2.03
C PHE A 4 -1.73 -2.75 3.14
N ALA A 5 -2.08 -1.46 3.08
CA ALA A 5 -1.72 -0.48 4.09
C ALA A 5 -2.38 -0.77 5.46
N LEU A 6 -1.80 -0.20 6.53
CA LEU A 6 -2.33 -0.31 7.91
C LEU A 6 -3.48 0.67 8.22
N VAL A 7 -3.89 1.50 7.25
CA VAL A 7 -4.80 2.63 7.48
C VAL A 7 -6.27 2.33 7.21
N ASN A 8 -6.57 1.28 6.44
CA ASN A 8 -7.93 0.79 6.22
C ASN A 8 -7.94 -0.66 5.71
N ARG A 9 -9.11 -1.18 5.34
CA ARG A 9 -9.31 -2.60 5.08
C ARG A 9 -8.77 -3.04 3.72
N PRO A 10 -8.20 -4.26 3.63
CA PRO A 10 -7.59 -4.76 2.40
C PRO A 10 -8.61 -5.17 1.32
N TYR A 11 -9.90 -5.30 1.66
CA TYR A 11 -10.91 -5.79 0.70
C TYR A 11 -11.18 -4.85 -0.48
N ILE A 12 -10.54 -3.67 -0.55
CA ILE A 12 -10.50 -2.86 -1.77
C ILE A 12 -9.85 -3.61 -2.95
N LEU A 13 -9.02 -4.60 -2.65
CA LEU A 13 -8.42 -5.49 -3.66
C LEU A 13 -9.37 -6.59 -4.14
N ASP A 14 -10.51 -6.75 -3.47
CA ASP A 14 -11.59 -7.70 -3.81
C ASP A 14 -12.97 -7.09 -3.53
N LEU A 15 -13.18 -5.86 -3.98
CA LEU A 15 -14.34 -5.04 -3.61
C LEU A 15 -15.65 -5.61 -4.14
N MET A 16 -15.67 -6.05 -5.39
CA MET A 16 -16.83 -6.59 -6.10
C MET A 16 -16.36 -7.56 -7.20
N PRO A 17 -17.20 -8.51 -7.67
CA PRO A 17 -16.78 -9.52 -8.65
C PRO A 17 -16.12 -8.97 -9.93
N HIS A 18 -16.52 -7.77 -10.37
CA HIS A 18 -15.96 -7.10 -11.55
C HIS A 18 -14.95 -5.98 -11.23
N LYS A 19 -14.64 -5.79 -9.94
CA LYS A 19 -13.63 -4.85 -9.40
C LYS A 19 -12.77 -5.55 -8.37
N SER A 20 -12.08 -6.61 -8.81
CA SER A 20 -11.30 -7.48 -7.95
C SER A 20 -9.95 -7.78 -8.58
N VAL A 21 -8.89 -7.42 -7.89
CA VAL A 21 -7.52 -7.80 -8.19
C VAL A 21 -7.32 -9.29 -7.89
N VAL A 22 -7.91 -9.77 -6.80
CA VAL A 22 -7.86 -11.18 -6.38
C VAL A 22 -8.39 -12.10 -7.48
N GLN A 23 -9.54 -11.76 -8.08
CA GLN A 23 -10.13 -12.56 -9.15
C GLN A 23 -9.23 -12.66 -10.40
N HIS A 24 -8.46 -11.63 -10.72
CA HIS A 24 -7.50 -11.69 -11.83
C HIS A 24 -6.40 -12.72 -11.56
N PHE A 25 -5.84 -12.73 -10.37
CA PHE A 25 -4.79 -13.69 -10.01
C PHE A 25 -5.34 -15.13 -9.93
N ILE A 26 -6.53 -15.34 -9.34
CA ILE A 26 -7.16 -16.67 -9.28
C ILE A 26 -7.43 -17.20 -10.70
N LYS A 27 -8.00 -16.38 -11.60
CA LYS A 27 -8.25 -16.75 -13.00
C LYS A 27 -6.97 -17.02 -13.79
N ALA A 28 -5.85 -16.43 -13.38
CA ALA A 28 -4.55 -16.69 -13.96
C ALA A 28 -3.85 -17.93 -13.38
N GLY A 29 -4.50 -18.64 -12.44
CA GLY A 29 -4.01 -19.90 -11.87
C GLY A 29 -3.12 -19.73 -10.64
N PHE A 30 -3.16 -18.58 -9.98
CA PHE A 30 -2.39 -18.34 -8.75
C PHE A 30 -3.24 -18.61 -7.49
N ASP A 31 -2.64 -19.21 -6.48
CA ASP A 31 -3.14 -19.18 -5.11
C ASP A 31 -2.95 -17.77 -4.54
N VAL A 32 -4.00 -17.21 -3.95
CA VAL A 32 -3.98 -15.83 -3.47
C VAL A 32 -4.19 -15.78 -1.97
N PHE A 33 -3.26 -15.14 -1.28
CA PHE A 33 -3.33 -14.84 0.14
C PHE A 33 -3.35 -13.32 0.32
N MET A 34 -4.17 -12.82 1.22
CA MET A 34 -4.27 -11.38 1.51
C MET A 34 -4.15 -11.15 3.00
N VAL A 35 -3.29 -10.21 3.39
CA VAL A 35 -3.09 -9.88 4.79
C VAL A 35 -4.24 -9.01 5.28
N ASP A 36 -4.93 -9.47 6.33
CA ASP A 36 -5.75 -8.62 7.20
C ASP A 36 -4.97 -8.35 8.50
N TRP A 37 -4.59 -7.10 8.71
CA TRP A 37 -3.85 -6.68 9.89
C TRP A 37 -4.69 -6.62 11.17
N GLY A 38 -6.00 -6.85 11.05
CA GLY A 38 -6.96 -6.68 12.13
C GLY A 38 -7.20 -5.21 12.48
N THR A 39 -7.65 -4.97 13.71
CA THR A 39 -7.92 -3.63 14.24
C THR A 39 -7.11 -3.44 15.52
N PRO A 40 -6.08 -2.60 15.53
CA PRO A 40 -5.32 -2.30 16.74
C PRO A 40 -6.21 -1.73 17.84
N THR A 41 -6.03 -2.25 19.04
CA THR A 41 -6.65 -1.76 20.28
C THR A 41 -5.64 -0.92 21.07
N ASP A 42 -6.03 -0.36 22.21
CA ASP A 42 -5.13 0.38 23.10
C ASP A 42 -3.94 -0.49 23.58
N ALA A 43 -4.14 -1.80 23.69
CA ALA A 43 -3.08 -2.74 24.05
C ALA A 43 -1.99 -2.85 22.95
N ASP A 44 -2.34 -2.52 21.71
CA ASP A 44 -1.45 -2.63 20.56
C ASP A 44 -0.64 -1.34 20.27
N ARG A 45 -0.91 -0.25 21.02
CA ARG A 45 -0.25 1.05 20.78
C ARG A 45 1.28 1.01 20.75
N HIS A 46 1.88 0.03 21.43
CA HIS A 46 3.33 -0.17 21.50
C HIS A 46 3.91 -1.00 20.34
N ARG A 47 3.06 -1.48 19.42
CA ARG A 47 3.52 -2.20 18.24
C ARG A 47 4.28 -1.24 17.31
N THR A 48 5.49 -1.65 16.90
CA THR A 48 6.36 -0.89 15.99
C THR A 48 6.29 -1.47 14.58
N LEU A 49 6.88 -0.80 13.60
CA LEU A 49 7.06 -1.35 12.24
C LEU A 49 7.79 -2.70 12.26
N GLU A 50 8.75 -2.88 13.18
CA GLU A 50 9.46 -4.15 13.33
C GLU A 50 8.52 -5.30 13.68
N HIS A 51 7.52 -5.08 14.56
CA HIS A 51 6.52 -6.11 14.88
C HIS A 51 5.72 -6.53 13.65
N TYR A 52 5.27 -5.55 12.84
CA TYR A 52 4.50 -5.84 11.63
C TYR A 52 5.33 -6.52 10.55
N ILE A 53 6.58 -6.10 10.35
CA ILE A 53 7.42 -6.55 9.24
C ILE A 53 8.19 -7.82 9.62
N GLU A 54 8.98 -7.80 10.72
CA GLU A 54 9.86 -8.90 11.08
C GLU A 54 9.16 -10.04 11.84
N ARG A 55 8.02 -9.77 12.46
CA ARG A 55 7.30 -10.80 13.19
C ARG A 55 6.05 -11.26 12.45
N TYR A 56 5.09 -10.35 12.18
CA TYR A 56 3.81 -10.79 11.61
C TYR A 56 3.95 -11.17 10.15
N MET A 57 4.56 -10.31 9.34
CA MET A 57 4.73 -10.58 7.92
C MET A 57 5.64 -11.79 7.67
N HIS A 58 6.72 -11.93 8.44
CA HIS A 58 7.62 -13.09 8.35
C HIS A 58 6.90 -14.40 8.72
N ASN A 59 6.09 -14.41 9.79
CA ASN A 59 5.29 -15.57 10.15
C ASN A 59 4.24 -15.92 9.06
N ILE A 60 3.60 -14.90 8.46
CA ILE A 60 2.65 -15.10 7.37
C ILE A 60 3.35 -15.73 6.15
N VAL A 61 4.50 -15.19 5.75
CA VAL A 61 5.25 -15.71 4.59
C VAL A 61 5.69 -17.14 4.83
N ASN A 62 6.28 -17.45 5.99
CA ASN A 62 6.67 -18.82 6.33
C ASN A 62 5.46 -19.76 6.34
N HIS A 63 4.34 -19.34 6.94
CA HIS A 63 3.12 -20.17 6.93
C HIS A 63 2.61 -20.43 5.50
N ILE A 64 2.67 -19.45 4.60
CA ILE A 64 2.29 -19.64 3.20
C ILE A 64 3.24 -20.60 2.50
N CYS A 65 4.55 -20.46 2.71
CA CYS A 65 5.55 -21.37 2.15
C CYS A 65 5.30 -22.81 2.62
N ASP A 66 5.09 -23.01 3.92
CA ASP A 66 4.78 -24.32 4.50
C ASP A 66 3.47 -24.90 3.95
N TYR A 67 2.40 -24.08 3.90
CA TYR A 67 1.08 -24.50 3.43
C TYR A 67 1.06 -24.85 1.94
N THR A 68 1.83 -24.13 1.13
CA THR A 68 1.89 -24.33 -0.33
C THR A 68 3.01 -25.28 -0.76
N GLU A 69 3.82 -25.75 0.18
CA GLU A 69 5.03 -26.57 -0.08
C GLU A 69 5.97 -25.87 -1.10
N ARG A 70 6.14 -24.53 -0.95
CA ARG A 70 7.00 -23.70 -1.81
C ARG A 70 8.03 -22.97 -0.97
N ASP A 71 9.26 -22.86 -1.50
CA ASP A 71 10.35 -22.12 -0.84
C ASP A 71 10.21 -20.61 -0.95
N GLN A 72 9.43 -20.11 -1.91
CA GLN A 72 9.30 -18.71 -2.26
C GLN A 72 7.88 -18.34 -2.63
N ILE A 73 7.53 -17.06 -2.36
CA ILE A 73 6.25 -16.46 -2.75
C ILE A 73 6.45 -15.30 -3.72
N SER A 74 5.41 -14.98 -4.51
CA SER A 74 5.29 -13.68 -5.16
C SER A 74 4.62 -12.71 -4.20
N LEU A 75 5.23 -11.54 -3.98
CA LEU A 75 4.81 -10.53 -3.02
C LEU A 75 4.30 -9.28 -3.74
N LEU A 76 3.07 -8.86 -3.47
CA LEU A 76 2.52 -7.59 -3.94
C LEU A 76 2.23 -6.70 -2.74
N GLY A 77 2.86 -5.52 -2.71
CA GLY A 77 2.61 -4.51 -1.69
C GLY A 77 1.95 -3.26 -2.26
N TYR A 78 0.85 -2.81 -1.66
CA TYR A 78 0.10 -1.63 -2.08
C TYR A 78 0.25 -0.47 -1.10
N CYS A 79 0.56 0.73 -1.61
CA CYS A 79 0.70 1.96 -0.80
C CYS A 79 1.73 1.77 0.33
N MET A 80 1.38 2.11 1.57
CA MET A 80 2.19 1.85 2.76
C MET A 80 2.56 0.35 2.88
N GLY A 81 1.66 -0.57 2.50
CA GLY A 81 1.94 -2.00 2.47
C GLY A 81 3.07 -2.36 1.50
N GLY A 82 3.21 -1.62 0.39
CA GLY A 82 4.34 -1.77 -0.53
C GLY A 82 5.66 -1.29 0.06
N THR A 83 5.65 -0.18 0.78
CA THR A 83 6.84 0.28 1.53
C THR A 83 7.25 -0.73 2.59
N MET A 84 6.30 -1.27 3.36
CA MET A 84 6.56 -2.33 4.35
C MET A 84 7.08 -3.61 3.70
N SER A 85 6.50 -3.99 2.56
CA SER A 85 6.95 -5.14 1.77
C SER A 85 8.38 -4.97 1.24
N ALA A 86 8.77 -3.77 0.85
CA ALA A 86 10.14 -3.47 0.44
C ALA A 86 11.13 -3.57 1.61
N MET A 87 10.73 -3.11 2.80
CA MET A 87 11.53 -3.30 4.01
C MET A 87 11.70 -4.79 4.33
N TYR A 88 10.62 -5.57 4.27
CA TYR A 88 10.64 -7.01 4.46
C TYR A 88 11.53 -7.71 3.43
N ALA A 89 11.34 -7.44 2.15
CA ALA A 89 12.11 -8.04 1.07
C ALA A 89 13.62 -7.73 1.17
N SER A 90 14.00 -6.60 1.78
CA SER A 90 15.40 -6.27 2.00
C SER A 90 16.10 -7.18 3.01
N PHE A 91 15.36 -7.83 3.90
CA PHE A 91 15.87 -8.77 4.90
C PHE A 91 15.69 -10.25 4.52
N HIS A 92 14.66 -10.54 3.73
CA HIS A 92 14.18 -11.90 3.45
C HIS A 92 14.04 -12.15 1.94
N GLN A 93 15.03 -11.66 1.17
CA GLN A 93 15.07 -11.79 -0.29
C GLN A 93 14.95 -13.25 -0.74
N GLU A 94 15.50 -14.18 0.01
CA GLU A 94 15.50 -15.61 -0.27
C GLU A 94 14.10 -16.22 -0.32
N LEU A 95 13.11 -15.59 0.34
CA LEU A 95 11.70 -16.04 0.35
C LEU A 95 10.85 -15.39 -0.76
N ILE A 96 11.41 -14.45 -1.53
CA ILE A 96 10.67 -13.65 -2.51
C ILE A 96 11.08 -14.02 -3.93
N ARG A 97 10.16 -14.64 -4.66
CA ARG A 97 10.35 -15.00 -6.08
C ARG A 97 10.14 -13.80 -7.01
N ASN A 98 9.04 -13.09 -6.84
CA ASN A 98 8.70 -11.89 -7.62
C ASN A 98 8.19 -10.80 -6.68
N PHE A 99 8.53 -9.55 -6.96
CA PHE A 99 8.10 -8.42 -6.16
C PHE A 99 7.32 -7.41 -7.00
N ILE A 100 6.11 -7.07 -6.55
CA ILE A 100 5.25 -6.08 -7.19
C ILE A 100 4.97 -4.96 -6.20
N LEU A 101 5.26 -3.74 -6.60
CA LEU A 101 4.92 -2.52 -5.89
C LEU A 101 3.75 -1.83 -6.59
N LEU A 102 2.69 -1.55 -5.86
CA LEU A 102 1.51 -0.84 -6.34
C LEU A 102 1.39 0.49 -5.61
N ALA A 103 1.72 1.60 -6.30
CA ALA A 103 1.70 2.95 -5.76
C ALA A 103 2.35 3.05 -4.37
N ALA A 104 3.53 2.45 -4.21
CA ALA A 104 4.27 2.41 -2.95
C ALA A 104 5.26 3.58 -2.85
N PRO A 105 5.22 4.41 -1.80
CA PRO A 105 6.17 5.51 -1.65
C PRO A 105 7.53 5.02 -1.09
N VAL A 106 8.62 5.61 -1.57
CA VAL A 106 9.98 5.43 -1.06
C VAL A 106 10.67 6.77 -0.80
N ASP A 107 10.28 7.81 -1.53
CA ASP A 107 10.78 9.17 -1.38
C ASP A 107 9.62 10.12 -1.02
N TRP A 108 9.64 10.66 0.19
CA TRP A 108 8.58 11.57 0.67
C TRP A 108 8.89 13.04 0.41
N PHE A 109 10.13 13.41 0.02
CA PHE A 109 10.51 14.81 -0.21
C PHE A 109 10.18 15.28 -1.63
N VAL A 110 9.04 14.85 -2.15
CA VAL A 110 8.52 15.26 -3.45
C VAL A 110 7.61 16.46 -3.29
N ARG A 111 7.92 17.57 -3.99
CA ARG A 111 7.19 18.86 -3.88
C ARG A 111 5.69 18.75 -4.16
N SER A 112 5.26 17.82 -4.97
CA SER A 112 3.85 17.58 -5.30
C SER A 112 3.05 16.84 -4.21
N SER A 113 3.71 16.37 -3.15
CA SER A 113 3.04 15.64 -2.07
C SER A 113 2.50 16.62 -1.02
N VAL A 114 1.18 16.76 -0.98
CA VAL A 114 0.47 17.56 0.04
C VAL A 114 0.62 16.91 1.42
N LEU A 115 0.50 15.56 1.49
CA LEU A 115 0.70 14.83 2.75
C LEU A 115 2.10 15.03 3.32
N ALA A 116 3.14 15.00 2.49
CA ALA A 116 4.50 15.23 2.96
C ALA A 116 4.65 16.65 3.54
N THR A 117 3.94 17.63 2.96
CA THR A 117 3.92 18.99 3.49
C THR A 117 3.22 19.05 4.85
N TRP A 118 2.07 18.40 5.01
CA TRP A 118 1.32 18.41 6.27
C TRP A 118 2.03 17.66 7.38
N PHE A 119 2.69 16.54 7.06
CA PHE A 119 3.45 15.73 8.03
C PHE A 119 4.86 16.28 8.31
N ALA A 120 5.30 17.34 7.63
CA ALA A 120 6.60 17.95 7.92
C ALA A 120 6.72 18.36 9.40
N GLU A 121 7.86 18.11 10.01
CA GLU A 121 8.12 18.30 11.45
C GLU A 121 7.73 19.69 11.98
N LYS A 122 7.90 20.73 11.15
CA LYS A 122 7.51 22.11 11.49
C LYS A 122 6.00 22.32 11.65
N TRP A 123 5.16 21.44 11.09
CA TRP A 123 3.71 21.57 11.10
C TRP A 123 3.00 20.50 11.90
N PHE A 124 3.65 19.34 12.09
CA PHE A 124 3.03 18.18 12.69
C PHE A 124 3.91 17.53 13.76
N ASP A 125 3.48 17.66 15.01
CA ASP A 125 4.09 16.99 16.16
C ASP A 125 3.43 15.64 16.38
N VAL A 126 4.01 14.60 15.79
CA VAL A 126 3.50 13.23 15.90
C VAL A 126 3.61 12.69 17.32
N ASP A 127 4.60 13.16 18.10
CA ASP A 127 4.78 12.72 19.49
C ASP A 127 3.58 13.13 20.32
N LYS A 128 3.20 14.42 20.27
CA LYS A 128 2.00 14.90 20.99
C LYS A 128 0.73 14.17 20.56
N MET A 129 0.57 13.92 19.24
CA MET A 129 -0.60 13.19 18.77
C MET A 129 -0.69 11.80 19.40
N ILE A 130 0.38 11.03 19.36
CA ILE A 130 0.38 9.65 19.87
C ILE A 130 0.34 9.63 21.41
N ASP A 131 0.99 10.58 22.08
CA ASP A 131 0.93 10.69 23.54
C ASP A 131 -0.50 10.97 24.04
N VAL A 132 -1.31 11.70 23.25
CA VAL A 132 -2.71 12.00 23.60
C VAL A 132 -3.66 10.87 23.22
N PHE A 133 -3.53 10.29 22.03
CA PHE A 133 -4.51 9.35 21.49
C PHE A 133 -4.12 7.87 21.68
N GLY A 134 -2.86 7.58 21.98
CA GLY A 134 -2.34 6.21 22.04
C GLY A 134 -2.11 5.61 20.65
N ASN A 135 -3.18 5.42 19.88
CA ASN A 135 -3.16 5.02 18.47
C ASN A 135 -3.53 6.21 17.56
N ALA A 136 -3.08 6.21 16.30
CA ALA A 136 -3.52 7.21 15.34
C ALA A 136 -5.01 6.99 15.01
N PRO A 137 -5.89 8.00 15.28
CA PRO A 137 -7.33 7.83 15.11
C PRO A 137 -7.73 7.65 13.65
N PRO A 138 -8.61 6.67 13.31
CA PRO A 138 -9.01 6.42 11.93
C PRO A 138 -9.74 7.62 11.29
N GLN A 139 -10.55 8.34 12.06
CA GLN A 139 -11.29 9.51 11.58
C GLN A 139 -10.34 10.66 11.18
N TRP A 140 -9.25 10.83 11.92
CA TRP A 140 -8.24 11.83 11.60
C TRP A 140 -7.49 11.48 10.31
N LEU A 141 -7.12 10.20 10.15
CA LEU A 141 -6.48 9.69 8.92
C LEU A 141 -7.40 9.86 7.71
N GLN A 142 -8.66 9.44 7.83
CA GLN A 142 -9.66 9.57 6.77
C GLN A 142 -9.90 11.03 6.39
N GLY A 143 -10.06 11.91 7.39
CA GLY A 143 -10.22 13.34 7.15
C GLY A 143 -9.04 13.94 6.40
N SER A 144 -7.81 13.54 6.75
CA SER A 144 -6.60 13.98 6.07
C SER A 144 -6.59 13.53 4.60
N PHE A 145 -6.97 12.28 4.31
CA PHE A 145 -7.07 11.79 2.92
C PHE A 145 -8.18 12.49 2.13
N ALA A 146 -9.34 12.71 2.75
CA ALA A 146 -10.45 13.42 2.10
C ALA A 146 -10.09 14.87 1.74
N MET A 147 -9.28 15.53 2.58
CA MET A 147 -8.82 16.90 2.36
C MET A 147 -7.75 17.05 1.27
N LEU A 148 -7.21 15.96 0.71
CA LEU A 148 -6.33 16.04 -0.46
C LEU A 148 -7.05 16.57 -1.70
N LYS A 149 -8.36 16.27 -1.84
CA LYS A 149 -9.24 16.73 -2.91
C LYS A 149 -10.62 17.09 -2.35
N PRO A 150 -10.76 18.17 -1.56
CA PRO A 150 -11.99 18.43 -0.83
C PRO A 150 -13.20 18.63 -1.75
N MET A 151 -13.05 19.35 -2.86
CA MET A 151 -14.16 19.53 -3.81
C MET A 151 -14.62 18.21 -4.41
N SER A 152 -13.69 17.35 -4.87
CA SER A 152 -14.05 16.05 -5.43
C SER A 152 -14.67 15.11 -4.40
N ASN A 153 -14.16 15.10 -3.17
CA ASN A 153 -14.60 14.17 -2.14
C ASN A 153 -15.88 14.58 -1.42
N TYR A 154 -16.15 15.89 -1.29
CA TYR A 154 -17.32 16.40 -0.54
C TYR A 154 -18.40 17.01 -1.41
N VAL A 155 -18.12 17.38 -2.66
CA VAL A 155 -19.09 18.06 -3.54
C VAL A 155 -19.32 17.25 -4.83
N GLU A 156 -18.32 17.17 -5.70
CA GLU A 156 -18.46 16.57 -7.04
C GLU A 156 -18.95 15.11 -6.99
N LYS A 157 -18.49 14.34 -6.00
CA LYS A 157 -18.89 12.95 -5.78
C LYS A 157 -20.41 12.82 -5.61
N TYR A 158 -21.03 13.67 -4.83
CA TYR A 158 -22.48 13.62 -4.56
C TYR A 158 -23.31 14.20 -5.69
N TYR A 159 -22.80 15.21 -6.43
CA TYR A 159 -23.41 15.62 -7.69
C TYR A 159 -23.40 14.49 -8.71
N GLY A 160 -22.25 13.83 -8.89
CA GLY A 160 -22.15 12.67 -9.79
C GLY A 160 -23.04 11.50 -9.36
N PHE A 161 -23.27 11.31 -8.05
CA PHE A 161 -24.22 10.35 -7.55
C PHE A 161 -25.67 10.71 -7.92
N TYR A 162 -26.05 11.98 -7.67
CA TYR A 162 -27.40 12.46 -8.01
C TYR A 162 -27.73 12.28 -9.50
N ASP A 163 -26.78 12.61 -10.37
CA ASP A 163 -26.96 12.50 -11.83
C ASP A 163 -27.14 11.05 -12.30
N LYS A 164 -26.66 10.06 -11.55
CA LYS A 164 -26.63 8.65 -11.92
C LYS A 164 -27.41 7.73 -10.98
N MET A 165 -28.15 8.28 -10.03
CA MET A 165 -28.86 7.49 -9.01
C MET A 165 -29.95 6.55 -9.53
N THR A 166 -30.31 6.65 -10.80
CA THR A 166 -31.23 5.73 -11.46
C THR A 166 -30.54 4.51 -12.10
N ASP A 167 -29.23 4.49 -12.17
CA ASP A 167 -28.43 3.35 -12.62
C ASP A 167 -28.09 2.46 -11.40
N GLU A 168 -28.80 1.34 -11.26
CA GLU A 168 -28.67 0.40 -10.15
C GLU A 168 -27.22 -0.08 -9.97
N LYS A 169 -26.52 -0.38 -11.06
CA LYS A 169 -25.13 -0.83 -11.00
C LYS A 169 -24.20 0.27 -10.46
N PHE A 170 -24.40 1.50 -10.92
CA PHE A 170 -23.63 2.65 -10.42
C PHE A 170 -23.88 2.87 -8.92
N VAL A 171 -25.15 2.76 -8.48
CA VAL A 171 -25.53 2.91 -7.08
C VAL A 171 -24.87 1.83 -6.20
N GLU A 172 -24.88 0.58 -6.65
CA GLU A 172 -24.23 -0.52 -5.95
C GLU A 172 -22.70 -0.28 -5.83
N GLU A 173 -22.03 0.10 -6.93
CA GLU A 173 -20.61 0.43 -6.94
C GLU A 173 -20.28 1.63 -6.04
N PHE A 174 -21.14 2.65 -6.04
CA PHE A 174 -20.96 3.82 -5.20
C PHE A 174 -21.03 3.46 -3.72
N PHE A 175 -22.05 2.71 -3.29
CA PHE A 175 -22.17 2.31 -1.87
C PHE A 175 -21.08 1.32 -1.43
N ALA A 176 -20.65 0.41 -2.30
CA ALA A 176 -19.51 -0.45 -1.99
C ALA A 176 -18.24 0.38 -1.71
N MET A 177 -17.97 1.40 -2.53
CA MET A 177 -16.85 2.34 -2.32
C MET A 177 -17.01 3.17 -1.05
N GLU A 178 -18.21 3.72 -0.79
CA GLU A 178 -18.46 4.51 0.41
C GLU A 178 -18.31 3.67 1.69
N THR A 179 -18.77 2.43 1.65
CA THR A 179 -18.57 1.49 2.76
C THR A 179 -17.09 1.30 3.06
N TRP A 180 -16.30 1.01 2.02
CA TRP A 180 -14.86 0.83 2.20
C TRP A 180 -14.16 2.11 2.66
N VAL A 181 -14.47 3.27 2.08
CA VAL A 181 -13.89 4.57 2.46
C VAL A 181 -14.15 4.90 3.93
N ASN A 182 -15.28 4.45 4.48
CA ASN A 182 -15.67 4.71 5.87
C ASN A 182 -15.26 3.58 6.84
N ASP A 183 -14.73 2.45 6.34
CA ASP A 183 -14.26 1.33 7.16
C ASP A 183 -12.76 1.46 7.48
N ASN A 184 -12.40 2.58 8.12
CA ASN A 184 -11.02 2.85 8.51
C ASN A 184 -10.70 2.22 9.85
N ILE A 185 -9.43 1.86 10.03
CA ILE A 185 -8.89 1.29 11.26
C ILE A 185 -7.84 2.23 11.86
N PRO A 186 -7.65 2.23 13.19
CA PRO A 186 -6.56 2.96 13.80
C PRO A 186 -5.22 2.36 13.40
N VAL A 187 -4.16 3.16 13.42
CA VAL A 187 -2.78 2.65 13.28
C VAL A 187 -2.14 2.63 14.66
N ALA A 188 -1.48 1.52 14.99
CA ALA A 188 -0.76 1.38 16.26
C ALA A 188 0.21 2.55 16.47
N GLY A 189 0.20 3.11 17.68
CA GLY A 189 0.83 4.41 17.96
C GLY A 189 2.30 4.48 17.60
N GLU A 190 3.10 3.51 18.08
CA GLU A 190 4.53 3.52 17.79
C GLU A 190 4.86 3.22 16.32
N THR A 191 4.01 2.43 15.63
CA THR A 191 4.12 2.23 14.18
C THR A 191 3.90 3.53 13.42
N PHE A 192 2.83 4.27 13.77
CA PHE A 192 2.53 5.56 13.15
C PHE A 192 3.62 6.59 13.45
N ARG A 193 4.05 6.71 14.72
CA ARG A 193 5.13 7.59 15.15
C ARG A 193 6.40 7.33 14.35
N GLN A 194 6.83 6.09 14.26
CA GLN A 194 8.03 5.71 13.53
C GLN A 194 7.87 6.00 12.03
N PHE A 195 6.75 5.62 11.41
CA PHE A 195 6.53 5.84 9.99
C PHE A 195 6.54 7.33 9.62
N VAL A 196 5.88 8.17 10.44
CA VAL A 196 5.90 9.62 10.20
C VAL A 196 7.30 10.19 10.35
N LYS A 197 7.99 9.89 11.44
CA LYS A 197 9.34 10.44 11.68
C LYS A 197 10.37 9.98 10.66
N ASP A 198 10.42 8.68 10.40
CA ASP A 198 11.48 8.12 9.57
C ASP A 198 11.23 8.30 8.07
N CYS A 199 9.95 8.26 7.64
CA CYS A 199 9.58 8.41 6.25
C CYS A 199 9.24 9.87 5.91
N PHE A 200 8.20 10.46 6.50
CA PHE A 200 7.74 11.80 6.12
C PHE A 200 8.66 12.92 6.57
N GLN A 201 9.19 12.86 7.80
CA GLN A 201 9.98 13.97 8.37
C GLN A 201 11.46 13.89 8.04
N ARG A 202 12.02 12.68 7.99
CA ARG A 202 13.46 12.48 7.78
C ARG A 202 13.82 11.83 6.45
N ASN A 203 12.84 11.21 5.78
CA ASN A 203 13.00 10.56 4.47
C ASN A 203 14.14 9.52 4.46
N LEU A 204 14.24 8.71 5.54
CA LEU A 204 15.40 7.84 5.77
C LEU A 204 15.48 6.66 4.81
N LEU A 205 14.34 6.18 4.27
CA LEU A 205 14.31 4.98 3.43
C LEU A 205 15.07 5.21 2.12
N VAL A 206 14.74 6.26 1.37
CA VAL A 206 15.42 6.60 0.11
C VAL A 206 16.91 6.91 0.33
N GLN A 207 17.27 7.42 1.52
CA GLN A 207 18.66 7.70 1.89
C GLN A 207 19.43 6.43 2.30
N GLY A 208 18.77 5.26 2.40
CA GLY A 208 19.37 4.03 2.90
C GLY A 208 19.81 4.14 4.37
N LYS A 209 19.17 4.97 5.18
CA LYS A 209 19.48 5.19 6.60
C LYS A 209 18.42 4.61 7.53
N MET A 210 17.30 4.14 7.01
CA MET A 210 16.21 3.60 7.82
C MET A 210 16.61 2.29 8.49
N ARG A 211 16.10 2.07 9.71
CA ARG A 211 16.37 0.87 10.50
C ARG A 211 15.07 0.32 11.08
N LEU A 212 14.99 -1.00 11.21
CA LEU A 212 14.02 -1.69 12.06
C LEU A 212 14.77 -2.35 13.21
N GLY A 213 14.52 -1.89 14.42
CA GLY A 213 15.34 -2.27 15.56
C GLY A 213 16.84 -1.99 15.30
N THR A 214 17.65 -3.01 15.37
CA THR A 214 19.10 -2.92 15.10
C THR A 214 19.49 -3.12 13.64
N LYS A 215 18.58 -3.64 12.78
CA LYS A 215 18.85 -3.96 11.38
C LYS A 215 18.69 -2.74 10.49
N ARG A 216 19.66 -2.45 9.63
CA ARG A 216 19.57 -1.42 8.59
C ARG A 216 18.87 -1.98 7.37
N ILE A 217 17.92 -1.22 6.82
CA ILE A 217 17.25 -1.55 5.56
C ILE A 217 18.20 -1.20 4.39
N ASP A 218 18.49 -2.19 3.57
CA ASP A 218 19.25 -1.99 2.32
C ASP A 218 18.40 -2.46 1.14
N LEU A 219 17.78 -1.53 0.43
CA LEU A 219 16.94 -1.84 -0.72
C LEU A 219 17.74 -2.50 -1.87
N LYS A 220 19.07 -2.33 -1.92
CA LYS A 220 19.93 -2.98 -2.92
C LYS A 220 20.00 -4.49 -2.75
N SER A 221 19.67 -5.02 -1.56
CA SER A 221 19.59 -6.46 -1.35
C SER A 221 18.41 -7.12 -2.08
N ILE A 222 17.41 -6.33 -2.53
CA ILE A 222 16.27 -6.82 -3.31
C ILE A 222 16.74 -7.08 -4.74
N THR A 223 16.94 -8.34 -5.10
CA THR A 223 17.48 -8.79 -6.40
C THR A 223 16.47 -9.58 -7.23
N CYS A 224 15.33 -9.97 -6.65
CA CYS A 224 14.26 -10.63 -7.39
C CYS A 224 13.66 -9.71 -8.47
N PRO A 225 12.97 -10.29 -9.49
CA PRO A 225 12.21 -9.51 -10.47
C PRO A 225 11.28 -8.50 -9.82
N LEU A 226 11.35 -7.23 -10.25
CA LEU A 226 10.56 -6.12 -9.73
C LEU A 226 9.59 -5.57 -10.80
N LEU A 227 8.32 -5.48 -10.45
CA LEU A 227 7.31 -4.72 -11.19
C LEU A 227 6.83 -3.54 -10.34
N ASN A 228 7.14 -2.32 -10.77
CA ASN A 228 6.71 -1.10 -10.07
C ASN A 228 5.53 -0.44 -10.82
N LEU A 229 4.37 -0.44 -10.20
CA LEU A 229 3.11 0.10 -10.74
C LEU A 229 2.80 1.44 -10.10
N THR A 230 2.68 2.47 -10.90
CA THR A 230 2.36 3.84 -10.47
C THR A 230 1.14 4.37 -11.20
N ALA A 231 0.47 5.39 -10.65
CA ALA A 231 -0.63 6.07 -11.32
C ALA A 231 -0.28 7.53 -11.65
N SER A 232 -0.55 7.95 -12.88
CA SER A 232 -0.24 9.32 -13.32
C SER A 232 -1.10 10.40 -12.67
N GLY A 233 -2.31 10.02 -12.20
CA GLY A 233 -3.25 10.91 -11.50
C GLY A 233 -3.30 10.67 -9.98
N ASP A 234 -2.27 10.05 -9.41
CA ASP A 234 -2.21 9.78 -7.97
C ASP A 234 -1.82 11.03 -7.18
N HIS A 235 -2.73 11.48 -6.29
CA HIS A 235 -2.49 12.61 -5.40
C HIS A 235 -2.12 12.17 -3.97
N LEU A 236 -2.37 10.90 -3.65
CA LEU A 236 -1.99 10.32 -2.35
C LEU A 236 -0.51 9.95 -2.36
N VAL A 237 -0.08 9.23 -3.40
CA VAL A 237 1.31 8.84 -3.65
C VAL A 237 1.71 9.32 -5.05
N PRO A 238 2.09 10.60 -5.22
CA PRO A 238 2.54 11.12 -6.50
C PRO A 238 3.65 10.28 -7.11
N PHE A 239 3.67 10.19 -8.43
CA PHE A 239 4.63 9.38 -9.21
C PHE A 239 6.08 9.46 -8.69
N GLY A 240 6.56 10.66 -8.37
CA GLY A 240 7.92 10.87 -7.87
C GLY A 240 8.22 10.20 -6.53
N GLN A 241 7.20 9.84 -5.74
CA GLN A 241 7.39 9.10 -4.49
C GLN A 241 7.68 7.61 -4.71
N SER A 242 7.17 7.01 -5.78
CA SER A 242 7.30 5.58 -6.06
C SER A 242 8.36 5.27 -7.12
N SER A 243 8.54 6.15 -8.11
CA SER A 243 9.45 5.90 -9.24
C SER A 243 10.90 5.61 -8.85
N PRO A 244 11.47 6.20 -7.77
CA PRO A 244 12.86 5.93 -7.40
C PRO A 244 13.14 4.48 -6.97
N PHE A 245 12.13 3.67 -6.64
CA PHE A 245 12.34 2.26 -6.29
C PHE A 245 13.14 1.49 -7.33
N ASN A 246 12.91 1.76 -8.61
CA ASN A 246 13.62 1.05 -9.68
C ASN A 246 15.14 1.24 -9.65
N ASP A 247 15.59 2.39 -9.18
CA ASP A 247 17.03 2.72 -9.12
C ASP A 247 17.65 2.36 -7.75
N LEU A 248 16.81 2.13 -6.74
CA LEU A 248 17.26 1.82 -5.38
C LEU A 248 17.45 0.32 -5.14
N VAL A 249 16.75 -0.55 -5.89
CA VAL A 249 16.87 -2.00 -5.74
C VAL A 249 18.05 -2.57 -6.53
N GLY A 250 18.53 -3.73 -6.10
CA GLY A 250 19.61 -4.47 -6.77
C GLY A 250 19.15 -5.35 -7.94
N SER A 251 17.83 -5.49 -8.15
CA SER A 251 17.28 -6.29 -9.24
C SER A 251 17.77 -5.83 -10.62
N THR A 252 18.11 -6.76 -11.48
CA THR A 252 18.42 -6.53 -12.91
C THR A 252 17.19 -6.70 -13.79
N ASP A 253 16.16 -7.42 -13.35
CA ASP A 253 14.88 -7.59 -14.03
C ASP A 253 13.85 -6.63 -13.41
N ARG A 254 13.80 -5.40 -13.93
CA ARG A 254 12.95 -4.32 -13.42
C ARG A 254 12.05 -3.80 -14.52
N LYS A 255 10.75 -3.72 -14.21
CA LYS A 255 9.75 -3.12 -15.09
C LYS A 255 8.93 -2.07 -14.34
N SER A 256 8.70 -0.93 -14.99
CA SER A 256 7.77 0.10 -14.50
C SER A 256 6.58 0.23 -15.42
N ILE A 257 5.40 0.39 -14.84
CA ILE A 257 4.17 0.73 -15.57
C ILE A 257 3.55 1.94 -14.88
N THR A 258 3.44 3.06 -15.59
CA THR A 258 2.67 4.21 -15.14
C THR A 258 1.30 4.18 -15.81
N PHE A 259 0.25 3.98 -15.01
CA PHE A 259 -1.10 3.79 -15.52
C PHE A 259 -1.94 5.08 -15.37
N PRO A 260 -2.79 5.44 -16.33
CA PRO A 260 -3.64 6.63 -16.26
C PRO A 260 -4.85 6.41 -15.32
N ALA A 261 -4.59 6.46 -14.03
CA ALA A 261 -5.58 6.31 -12.95
C ALA A 261 -5.19 7.19 -11.75
N GLY A 262 -6.10 7.30 -10.77
CA GLY A 262 -5.78 7.75 -9.41
C GLY A 262 -5.37 6.57 -8.53
N HIS A 263 -5.00 6.84 -7.26
CA HIS A 263 -4.52 5.83 -6.32
C HIS A 263 -5.43 4.59 -6.27
N ILE A 264 -6.67 4.77 -5.84
CA ILE A 264 -7.64 3.66 -5.73
C ILE A 264 -8.07 3.13 -7.10
N GLY A 265 -8.04 3.96 -8.14
CA GLY A 265 -8.34 3.57 -9.51
C GLY A 265 -7.40 2.50 -10.08
N LEU A 266 -6.20 2.32 -9.52
CA LEU A 266 -5.31 1.21 -9.85
C LEU A 266 -5.93 -0.15 -9.47
N SER A 267 -6.65 -0.24 -8.34
CA SER A 267 -7.29 -1.48 -7.92
C SER A 267 -8.68 -1.67 -8.51
N VAL A 268 -9.58 -0.67 -8.46
CA VAL A 268 -11.01 -0.85 -8.79
C VAL A 268 -11.44 -0.17 -10.10
N GLY A 269 -10.57 0.59 -10.75
CA GLY A 269 -10.89 1.30 -11.99
C GLY A 269 -11.18 0.35 -13.13
N SER A 270 -12.29 0.58 -13.89
CA SER A 270 -12.70 -0.31 -14.98
C SER A 270 -11.61 -0.48 -16.06
N LYS A 271 -10.83 0.57 -16.32
CA LYS A 271 -9.69 0.49 -17.24
C LYS A 271 -8.55 -0.37 -16.65
N ALA A 272 -8.26 -0.22 -15.35
CA ALA A 272 -7.24 -1.04 -14.69
C ALA A 272 -7.62 -2.52 -14.69
N GLN A 273 -8.90 -2.84 -14.44
CA GLN A 273 -9.40 -4.21 -14.51
C GLN A 273 -9.24 -4.83 -15.91
N LYS A 274 -9.41 -4.04 -16.96
CA LYS A 274 -9.34 -4.53 -18.35
C LYS A 274 -7.92 -4.60 -18.92
N GLU A 275 -7.03 -3.71 -18.53
CA GLU A 275 -5.74 -3.52 -19.17
C GLU A 275 -4.55 -3.79 -18.24
N LEU A 276 -4.59 -3.26 -17.00
CA LEU A 276 -3.46 -3.33 -16.07
C LEU A 276 -3.32 -4.72 -15.47
N TRP A 277 -4.40 -5.26 -14.87
CA TRP A 277 -4.30 -6.53 -14.14
C TRP A 277 -4.03 -7.74 -15.04
N PRO A 278 -4.58 -7.85 -16.28
CA PRO A 278 -4.15 -8.89 -17.21
C PRO A 278 -2.64 -8.82 -17.54
N ALA A 279 -2.10 -7.60 -17.73
CA ALA A 279 -0.67 -7.41 -18.00
C ALA A 279 0.21 -7.78 -16.79
N VAL A 280 -0.27 -7.52 -15.56
CA VAL A 280 0.40 -7.92 -14.32
C VAL A 280 0.41 -9.44 -14.17
N CYS A 281 -0.74 -10.09 -14.44
CA CYS A 281 -0.84 -11.56 -14.41
C CYS A 281 0.09 -12.21 -15.43
N GLN A 282 0.16 -11.67 -16.65
CA GLN A 282 1.09 -12.14 -17.67
C GLN A 282 2.55 -12.01 -17.20
N TRP A 283 2.93 -10.84 -16.67
CA TRP A 283 4.29 -10.60 -16.17
C TRP A 283 4.69 -11.58 -15.07
N LEU A 284 3.75 -11.90 -14.15
CA LEU A 284 3.94 -12.91 -13.11
C LEU A 284 4.08 -14.32 -13.70
N ALA A 285 3.19 -14.72 -14.62
CA ALA A 285 3.20 -16.05 -15.21
C ALA A 285 4.52 -16.36 -15.92
N GLU A 286 5.11 -15.38 -16.61
CA GLU A 286 6.42 -15.49 -17.26
C GLU A 286 7.58 -15.78 -16.28
N ARG A 287 7.39 -15.52 -14.97
CA ARG A 287 8.43 -15.59 -13.91
C ARG A 287 8.10 -16.58 -12.79
N SER A 288 6.96 -17.27 -12.89
CA SER A 288 6.47 -18.17 -11.83
C SER A 288 6.64 -19.67 -12.15
N ASN A 289 7.20 -20.00 -13.33
CA ASN A 289 7.51 -21.38 -13.76
C ASN A 289 8.82 -21.87 -13.19
#